data_f7c4f16ffbc5796e5dd46b1e60d08934
#
_entry.id   f7c4f16ffbc5796e5dd46b1e60d08934
#
_cell.length_a   1.000
_cell.length_b   1.000
_cell.length_c   1.000
_cell.angle_alpha   90.00
_cell.angle_beta   90.00
_cell.angle_gamma   90.00
#
_symmetry.space_group_name_H-M   'P 1'
#
loop_
_entity.id
_entity.type
_entity.pdbx_description
1 polymer ?
#
loop_
_entity_poly.entity_id
_entity_poly.type
_entity_poly.pdbx_seq_one_letter_code
_entity_poly.pdbx_strand_id
1 'polypeptide(L)'
;VGIAASGTTPYVWGALREAKLRAATTILVCFNPYLKLPRALHPTIVIAPNLGPEVLTGSTRLKAGTATKLLLNIFTTLAMVRLGKVRENLMVDMQVANVKLRDRAVRIIQDLTQVSYPAAQRALERSGWEVKKAIARLNRR
;
A
#
# COMPACT_ATOMS: atom_id res chain seq x y z
N VAL A 1 -6.57 -8.88 7.38
CA VAL A 1 -7.54 -8.46 6.35
C VAL A 1 -8.11 -9.71 5.70
N GLY A 2 -9.43 -9.90 5.79
CA GLY A 2 -10.17 -10.95 5.09
C GLY A 2 -10.82 -10.38 3.82
N ILE A 3 -10.67 -11.08 2.70
CA ILE A 3 -11.21 -10.64 1.40
C ILE A 3 -12.12 -11.72 0.84
N ALA A 4 -13.38 -11.38 0.63
CA ALA A 4 -14.35 -12.28 0.03
C ALA A 4 -15.40 -11.46 -0.73
N ALA A 5 -15.49 -11.61 -2.05
CA ALA A 5 -16.39 -10.80 -2.86
C ALA A 5 -17.85 -10.84 -2.38
N SER A 6 -18.39 -12.03 -2.08
CA SER A 6 -19.73 -12.20 -1.49
C SER A 6 -19.82 -11.85 0.00
N GLY A 7 -18.68 -11.84 0.71
CA GLY A 7 -18.63 -11.72 2.16
C GLY A 7 -19.01 -12.98 2.94
N THR A 8 -19.25 -14.12 2.28
CA THR A 8 -19.81 -15.32 2.93
C THR A 8 -18.83 -16.50 3.03
N THR A 9 -17.58 -16.35 2.59
CA THR A 9 -16.59 -17.45 2.53
C THR A 9 -16.20 -17.94 3.93
N PRO A 10 -16.48 -19.20 4.32
CA PRO A 10 -16.24 -19.71 5.67
C PRO A 10 -14.79 -19.62 6.12
N TYR A 11 -13.83 -19.88 5.22
CA TYR A 11 -12.40 -19.73 5.51
C TYR A 11 -12.02 -18.31 5.97
N VAL A 12 -12.56 -17.29 5.29
CA VAL A 12 -12.30 -15.88 5.63
C VAL A 12 -12.87 -15.56 7.03
N TRP A 13 -14.05 -16.07 7.33
CA TRP A 13 -14.65 -15.90 8.66
C TRP A 13 -13.86 -16.60 9.76
N GLY A 14 -13.37 -17.82 9.50
CA GLY A 14 -12.49 -18.53 10.44
C GLY A 14 -11.21 -17.75 10.73
N ALA A 15 -10.57 -17.22 9.70
CA ALA A 15 -9.37 -16.41 9.84
C ALA A 15 -9.60 -15.10 10.59
N LEU A 16 -10.69 -14.38 10.31
CA LEU A 16 -11.04 -13.15 11.02
C LEU A 16 -11.39 -13.42 12.50
N ARG A 17 -12.09 -14.53 12.78
CA ARG A 17 -12.38 -14.96 14.17
C ARG A 17 -11.08 -15.23 14.93
N GLU A 18 -10.17 -16.01 14.37
CA GLU A 18 -8.89 -16.32 14.99
C GLU A 18 -8.05 -15.06 15.24
N ALA A 19 -8.00 -14.16 14.27
CA ALA A 19 -7.31 -12.88 14.43
C ALA A 19 -7.92 -12.04 15.57
N LYS A 20 -9.25 -12.03 15.70
CA LYS A 20 -9.94 -11.32 16.76
C LYS A 20 -9.65 -11.93 18.16
N LEU A 21 -9.56 -13.24 18.25
CA LEU A 21 -9.17 -13.94 19.51
C LEU A 21 -7.76 -13.57 19.95
N ARG A 22 -6.88 -13.23 18.99
CA ARG A 22 -5.52 -12.73 19.24
C ARG A 22 -5.43 -11.21 19.38
N ALA A 23 -6.54 -10.55 19.66
CA ALA A 23 -6.63 -9.08 19.80
C ALA A 23 -6.14 -8.27 18.59
N ALA A 24 -6.10 -8.87 17.41
CA ALA A 24 -5.73 -8.17 16.20
C ALA A 24 -6.90 -7.32 15.65
N THR A 25 -6.60 -6.17 15.07
CA THR A 25 -7.57 -5.40 14.29
C THR A 25 -7.97 -6.19 13.05
N THR A 26 -9.26 -6.37 12.85
CA THR A 26 -9.80 -7.18 11.75
C THR A 26 -10.51 -6.31 10.72
N ILE A 27 -10.24 -6.55 9.46
CA ILE A 27 -10.85 -5.83 8.33
C ILE A 27 -11.48 -6.85 7.38
N LEU A 28 -12.76 -6.69 7.07
CA LEU A 28 -13.41 -7.44 5.99
C LEU A 28 -13.53 -6.54 4.76
N VAL A 29 -13.05 -7.02 3.64
CA VAL A 29 -13.31 -6.44 2.31
C VAL A 29 -14.27 -7.35 1.56
N CYS A 30 -15.43 -6.83 1.20
CA CYS A 30 -16.42 -7.54 0.39
C CYS A 30 -17.12 -6.55 -0.55
N PHE A 31 -17.94 -7.07 -1.47
CA PHE A 31 -18.67 -6.25 -2.45
C PHE A 31 -20.17 -6.50 -2.38
N ASN A 32 -20.63 -6.93 -1.19
CA ASN A 32 -22.02 -7.06 -0.83
C ASN A 32 -22.36 -6.06 0.29
N PRO A 33 -22.88 -4.87 -0.05
CA PRO A 33 -23.23 -3.86 0.94
C PRO A 33 -24.40 -4.25 1.85
N TYR A 34 -25.15 -5.27 1.46
CA TYR A 34 -26.31 -5.77 2.20
C TYR A 34 -26.00 -6.97 3.09
N LEU A 35 -24.73 -7.32 3.25
CA LEU A 35 -24.30 -8.46 4.04
C LEU A 35 -24.70 -8.27 5.52
N LYS A 36 -25.56 -9.15 6.01
CA LYS A 36 -25.93 -9.19 7.43
C LYS A 36 -24.89 -9.96 8.21
N LEU A 37 -24.22 -9.30 9.15
CA LEU A 37 -23.18 -9.88 9.96
C LEU A 37 -23.68 -10.16 11.37
N PRO A 38 -23.53 -11.38 11.91
CA PRO A 38 -23.78 -11.67 13.32
C PRO A 38 -22.85 -10.82 14.21
N ARG A 39 -23.36 -10.26 15.32
CA ARG A 39 -22.56 -9.42 16.22
C ARG A 39 -21.25 -10.08 16.68
N ALA A 40 -21.29 -11.37 16.98
CA ALA A 40 -20.12 -12.13 17.43
C ALA A 40 -18.99 -12.21 16.40
N LEU A 41 -19.33 -12.12 15.10
CA LEU A 41 -18.39 -12.23 13.98
C LEU A 41 -18.05 -10.87 13.37
N HIS A 42 -18.58 -9.76 13.92
CA HIS A 42 -18.40 -8.44 13.31
C HIS A 42 -16.92 -8.03 13.30
N PRO A 43 -16.29 -7.81 12.13
CA PRO A 43 -14.94 -7.30 12.07
C PRO A 43 -14.85 -5.89 12.64
N THR A 44 -13.64 -5.46 12.99
CA THR A 44 -13.40 -4.08 13.47
C THR A 44 -13.76 -3.05 12.38
N ILE A 45 -13.45 -3.37 11.13
CA ILE A 45 -13.72 -2.53 9.97
C ILE A 45 -14.34 -3.37 8.86
N VAL A 46 -15.39 -2.86 8.22
CA VAL A 46 -15.99 -3.46 7.02
C VAL A 46 -15.88 -2.48 5.86
N ILE A 47 -15.30 -2.92 4.76
CA ILE A 47 -15.20 -2.17 3.51
C ILE A 47 -16.04 -2.92 2.48
N ALA A 48 -17.21 -2.39 2.17
CA ALA A 48 -18.19 -3.02 1.29
C ALA A 48 -18.73 -2.05 0.23
N PRO A 49 -17.89 -1.59 -0.72
CA PRO A 49 -18.36 -0.70 -1.78
C PRO A 49 -19.37 -1.40 -2.67
N ASN A 50 -20.44 -0.68 -3.02
CA ASN A 50 -21.43 -1.18 -3.97
C ASN A 50 -20.92 -1.00 -5.41
N LEU A 51 -20.57 -2.10 -6.05
CA LEU A 51 -20.09 -2.11 -7.45
C LEU A 51 -21.21 -2.37 -8.47
N GLY A 52 -22.43 -2.62 -8.00
CA GLY A 52 -23.50 -3.13 -8.82
C GLY A 52 -23.23 -4.57 -9.32
N PRO A 53 -24.09 -5.12 -10.16
CA PRO A 53 -23.95 -6.48 -10.68
C PRO A 53 -22.74 -6.62 -11.60
N GLU A 54 -22.14 -7.80 -11.60
CA GLU A 54 -21.11 -8.15 -12.59
C GLU A 54 -21.71 -8.27 -13.99
N VAL A 55 -20.90 -8.00 -15.02
CA VAL A 55 -21.33 -8.17 -16.42
C VAL A 55 -21.71 -9.64 -16.70
N LEU A 56 -20.98 -10.58 -16.09
CA LEU A 56 -21.33 -11.99 -16.04
C LEU A 56 -21.71 -12.34 -14.62
N THR A 57 -22.96 -12.66 -14.38
CA THR A 57 -23.47 -13.00 -13.04
C THR A 57 -22.62 -14.08 -12.38
N GLY A 58 -22.19 -13.81 -11.15
CA GLY A 58 -21.34 -14.72 -10.37
C GLY A 58 -19.84 -14.69 -10.71
N SER A 59 -19.41 -13.95 -11.75
CA SER A 59 -17.99 -13.86 -12.13
C SER A 59 -17.27 -12.72 -11.40
N THR A 60 -17.04 -12.90 -10.11
CA THR A 60 -16.47 -11.89 -9.19
C THR A 60 -15.01 -11.52 -9.48
N ARG A 61 -14.37 -12.13 -10.47
CA ARG A 61 -13.03 -11.75 -10.97
C ARG A 61 -13.03 -10.44 -11.78
N LEU A 62 -14.19 -9.94 -12.19
CA LEU A 62 -14.32 -8.74 -13.03
C LEU A 62 -14.30 -7.47 -12.17
N LYS A 63 -15.46 -6.87 -11.85
CA LYS A 63 -15.53 -5.64 -11.05
C LYS A 63 -14.96 -5.83 -9.65
N ALA A 64 -15.36 -6.89 -8.96
CA ALA A 64 -14.89 -7.17 -7.60
C ALA A 64 -13.38 -7.45 -7.57
N GLY A 65 -12.84 -8.19 -8.55
CA GLY A 65 -11.41 -8.41 -8.69
C GLY A 65 -10.62 -7.10 -8.91
N THR A 66 -11.10 -6.24 -9.80
CA THR A 66 -10.51 -4.93 -10.06
C THR A 66 -10.56 -4.03 -8.84
N ALA A 67 -11.69 -3.95 -8.16
CA ALA A 67 -11.84 -3.16 -6.94
C ALA A 67 -10.95 -3.69 -5.80
N THR A 68 -10.83 -5.01 -5.66
CA THR A 68 -9.90 -5.62 -4.70
C THR A 68 -8.47 -5.15 -4.94
N LYS A 69 -8.00 -5.22 -6.19
CA LYS A 69 -6.65 -4.73 -6.55
C LYS A 69 -6.47 -3.25 -6.19
N LEU A 70 -7.45 -2.39 -6.50
CA LEU A 70 -7.38 -0.96 -6.16
C LEU A 70 -7.31 -0.74 -4.66
N LEU A 71 -8.13 -1.43 -3.87
CA LEU A 71 -8.11 -1.35 -2.40
C LEU A 71 -6.76 -1.80 -1.83
N LEU A 72 -6.20 -2.90 -2.32
CA LEU A 72 -4.89 -3.39 -1.88
C LEU A 72 -3.77 -2.40 -2.22
N ASN A 73 -3.83 -1.77 -3.40
CA ASN A 73 -2.88 -0.72 -3.77
C ASN A 73 -3.00 0.50 -2.85
N ILE A 74 -4.23 0.92 -2.49
CA ILE A 74 -4.45 1.99 -1.53
C ILE A 74 -3.86 1.63 -0.16
N PHE A 75 -4.13 0.45 0.37
CA PHE A 75 -3.61 0.00 1.66
C PHE A 75 -2.08 0.01 1.69
N THR A 76 -1.46 -0.62 0.70
CA THR A 76 0.01 -0.73 0.66
C THR A 76 0.67 0.62 0.43
N THR A 77 0.14 1.45 -0.46
CA THR A 77 0.66 2.79 -0.72
C THR A 77 0.57 3.67 0.53
N LEU A 78 -0.61 3.72 1.17
CA LEU A 78 -0.78 4.51 2.40
C LEU A 78 0.07 4.00 3.55
N ALA A 79 0.25 2.68 3.67
CA ALA A 79 1.16 2.11 4.66
C ALA A 79 2.61 2.60 4.43
N MET A 80 3.10 2.59 3.19
CA MET A 80 4.45 3.09 2.87
C MET A 80 4.58 4.60 3.09
N VAL A 81 3.55 5.38 2.78
CA VAL A 81 3.51 6.82 3.11
C VAL A 81 3.59 7.04 4.62
N ARG A 82 2.77 6.33 5.41
CA ARG A 82 2.77 6.40 6.88
C ARG A 82 4.09 5.98 7.51
N LEU A 83 4.79 5.03 6.90
CA LEU A 83 6.14 4.60 7.32
C LEU A 83 7.24 5.60 6.90
N GLY A 84 6.89 6.75 6.32
CA GLY A 84 7.84 7.76 5.89
C GLY A 84 8.74 7.32 4.72
N LYS A 85 8.29 6.36 3.90
CA LYS A 85 9.03 5.87 2.72
C LYS A 85 8.81 6.71 1.47
N VAL A 86 7.91 7.68 1.56
CA VAL A 86 7.53 8.59 0.49
C VAL A 86 7.73 10.03 0.96
N ARG A 87 8.22 10.89 0.09
CA ARG A 87 8.26 12.34 0.26
C ARG A 87 7.64 12.99 -0.96
N GLU A 88 6.58 13.78 -0.77
CA GLU A 88 5.70 14.25 -1.85
C GLU A 88 5.14 13.05 -2.63
N ASN A 89 5.42 12.93 -3.93
CA ASN A 89 5.06 11.79 -4.77
C ASN A 89 6.26 10.86 -5.07
N LEU A 90 7.41 11.03 -4.39
CA LEU A 90 8.66 10.34 -4.66
C LEU A 90 8.98 9.29 -3.58
N MET A 91 9.33 8.09 -4.03
CA MET A 91 9.77 7.01 -3.14
C MET A 91 11.22 7.23 -2.73
N VAL A 92 11.46 7.65 -1.48
CA VAL A 92 12.80 7.99 -0.94
C VAL A 92 13.46 6.85 -0.17
N ASP A 93 12.78 5.72 -0.01
CA ASP A 93 13.29 4.54 0.70
C ASP A 93 13.38 3.36 -0.27
N MET A 94 14.22 3.52 -1.29
CA MET A 94 14.42 2.51 -2.34
C MET A 94 15.79 1.85 -2.21
N GLN A 95 15.86 0.55 -2.51
CA GLN A 95 17.13 -0.16 -2.65
C GLN A 95 17.70 0.08 -4.05
N VAL A 96 18.91 0.63 -4.11
CA VAL A 96 19.56 1.02 -5.35
C VAL A 96 20.42 -0.13 -5.90
N ALA A 97 19.76 -1.18 -6.40
CA ALA A 97 20.40 -2.44 -6.77
C ALA A 97 20.99 -2.48 -8.20
N ASN A 98 20.63 -1.55 -9.08
CA ASN A 98 21.09 -1.53 -10.47
C ASN A 98 21.23 -0.11 -11.03
N VAL A 99 21.81 0.01 -12.24
CA VAL A 99 22.10 1.30 -12.90
C VAL A 99 20.84 2.17 -13.07
N LYS A 100 19.71 1.56 -13.48
CA LYS A 100 18.43 2.27 -13.63
C LYS A 100 17.95 2.86 -12.30
N LEU A 101 18.08 2.14 -11.21
CA LEU A 101 17.68 2.60 -9.87
C LEU A 101 18.65 3.64 -9.33
N ARG A 102 19.94 3.58 -9.70
CA ARG A 102 20.93 4.64 -9.40
C ARG A 102 20.55 5.96 -10.03
N ASP A 103 20.30 5.97 -11.34
CA ASP A 103 19.86 7.17 -12.05
C ASP A 103 18.56 7.74 -11.44
N ARG A 104 17.59 6.87 -11.16
CA ARG A 104 16.35 7.30 -10.48
C ARG A 104 16.62 7.95 -9.12
N ALA A 105 17.51 7.38 -8.31
CA ALA A 105 17.86 7.94 -7.01
C ALA A 105 18.49 9.33 -7.13
N VAL A 106 19.37 9.53 -8.14
CA VAL A 106 19.97 10.84 -8.42
C VAL A 106 18.90 11.86 -8.80
N ARG A 107 17.97 11.50 -9.69
CA ARG A 107 16.86 12.38 -10.12
C ARG A 107 15.94 12.75 -8.96
N ILE A 108 15.59 11.79 -8.08
CA ILE A 108 14.81 12.06 -6.87
C ILE A 108 15.48 13.11 -5.99
N ILE A 109 16.80 13.05 -5.81
CA ILE A 109 17.52 14.06 -5.05
C ILE A 109 17.50 15.41 -5.75
N GLN A 110 17.69 15.45 -7.08
CA GLN A 110 17.57 16.69 -7.83
C GLN A 110 16.20 17.35 -7.65
N ASP A 111 15.13 16.57 -7.81
CA ASP A 111 13.76 17.08 -7.67
C ASP A 111 13.50 17.67 -6.29
N LEU A 112 13.97 16.99 -5.22
CA LEU A 112 13.73 17.41 -3.84
C LEU A 112 14.69 18.49 -3.30
N THR A 113 15.86 18.68 -3.92
CA THR A 113 16.90 19.59 -3.38
C THR A 113 17.40 20.61 -4.39
N GLN A 114 16.94 20.53 -5.64
CA GLN A 114 17.31 21.44 -6.74
C GLN A 114 18.83 21.53 -7.02
N VAL A 115 19.61 20.54 -6.60
CA VAL A 115 21.05 20.48 -6.90
C VAL A 115 21.32 19.89 -8.28
N SER A 116 22.51 20.12 -8.84
CA SER A 116 22.90 19.53 -10.11
C SER A 116 23.06 18.00 -10.02
N TYR A 117 22.90 17.31 -11.15
CA TYR A 117 23.06 15.84 -11.22
C TYR A 117 24.40 15.35 -10.61
N PRO A 118 25.57 15.94 -10.95
CA PRO A 118 26.83 15.52 -10.34
C PRO A 118 26.88 15.75 -8.82
N ALA A 119 26.21 16.80 -8.30
CA ALA A 119 26.15 17.07 -6.87
C ALA A 119 25.27 16.05 -6.15
N ALA A 120 24.11 15.72 -6.73
CA ALA A 120 23.20 14.69 -6.22
C ALA A 120 23.87 13.30 -6.19
N GLN A 121 24.58 12.94 -7.27
CA GLN A 121 25.31 11.68 -7.36
C GLN A 121 26.40 11.58 -6.27
N ARG A 122 27.24 12.58 -6.11
CA ARG A 122 28.26 12.60 -5.05
C ARG A 122 27.66 12.51 -3.64
N ALA A 123 26.50 13.14 -3.43
CA ALA A 123 25.79 13.04 -2.15
C ALA A 123 25.31 11.61 -1.86
N LEU A 124 24.79 10.92 -2.89
CA LEU A 124 24.38 9.50 -2.80
C LEU A 124 25.57 8.59 -2.52
N GLU A 125 26.67 8.73 -3.26
CA GLU A 125 27.89 7.93 -3.07
C GLU A 125 28.41 8.06 -1.63
N ARG A 126 28.50 9.29 -1.10
CA ARG A 126 28.90 9.59 0.28
C ARG A 126 27.91 9.11 1.35
N SER A 127 26.70 8.74 0.94
CA SER A 127 25.63 8.28 1.82
C SER A 127 25.33 6.79 1.65
N GLY A 128 26.21 6.03 0.97
CA GLY A 128 26.02 4.60 0.73
C GLY A 128 24.77 4.30 -0.12
N TRP A 129 24.45 5.20 -1.05
CA TRP A 129 23.26 5.13 -1.91
C TRP A 129 21.90 5.18 -1.17
N GLU A 130 21.91 5.65 0.07
CA GLU A 130 20.68 5.90 0.84
C GLU A 130 20.14 7.31 0.56
N VAL A 131 19.02 7.39 -0.17
CA VAL A 131 18.42 8.66 -0.62
C VAL A 131 18.10 9.59 0.57
N LYS A 132 17.50 9.07 1.64
CA LYS A 132 17.16 9.87 2.83
C LYS A 132 18.38 10.49 3.48
N LYS A 133 19.49 9.73 3.61
CA LYS A 133 20.75 10.24 4.19
C LYS A 133 21.38 11.30 3.28
N ALA A 134 21.32 11.11 1.96
CA ALA A 134 21.84 12.08 1.00
C ALA A 134 21.07 13.41 1.07
N ILE A 135 19.74 13.37 1.11
CA ILE A 135 18.89 14.56 1.28
C ILE A 135 19.21 15.28 2.60
N ALA A 136 19.30 14.54 3.71
CA ALA A 136 19.61 15.12 5.01
C ALA A 136 20.99 15.84 5.05
N ARG A 137 21.98 15.34 4.30
CA ARG A 137 23.28 15.99 4.16
C ARG A 137 23.24 17.28 3.34
N LEU A 138 22.42 17.30 2.28
CA LEU A 138 22.30 18.48 1.40
C LEU A 138 21.53 19.60 2.10
N ASN A 139 20.53 19.28 2.91
CA ASN A 139 19.71 20.27 3.63
C ASN A 139 20.40 20.86 4.88
N ARG A 140 21.56 20.34 5.31
CA ARG A 140 22.36 20.88 6.44
C ARG A 140 23.36 21.95 6.02
N ARG A 141 23.38 22.32 4.73
CA ARG A 141 24.20 23.41 4.19
C ARG A 141 23.33 24.63 3.94
#